data_262e3f3d0cdda06ca9c214016556d692
#
_entry.id   262e3f3d0cdda06ca9c214016556d692
#
_cell.length_a   1.000
_cell.length_b   1.000
_cell.length_c   1.000
_cell.angle_alpha   90.00
_cell.angle_beta   90.00
_cell.angle_gamma   90.00
#
_symmetry.space_group_name_H-M   'P 1'
#
loop_
_entity.id
_entity.type
_entity.pdbx_description
1 polymer ?
#
loop_
_entity_poly.entity_id
_entity_poly.type
_entity_poly.pdbx_seq_one_letter_code
_entity_poly.pdbx_strand_id
1 'polypeptide(L)'
;MSDQQTFQGAGEGSGAVVVIGLTGPIGCGKTTVATMLAELGGVSIDADALAREVTTPGRPELGAIRARFGDAVFDGTGALDRAALGAIVFEDEAALRDLEAIVHPGVRALVEQRLAMAVRDGDPFVAVEAIKLVEGGLATRCDEVWLIE
;
A
#
# COMPACT_ATOMS: atom_id res chain seq x y z
N MET A 1 16.09 27.05 8.96
CA MET A 1 16.72 27.08 7.62
C MET A 1 15.88 26.23 6.70
N SER A 2 15.18 26.88 5.83
CA SER A 2 14.25 26.21 4.88
C SER A 2 15.07 25.78 3.68
N ASP A 3 15.31 24.48 3.52
CA ASP A 3 15.81 23.96 2.27
C ASP A 3 14.66 23.95 1.26
N GLN A 4 14.57 25.04 0.52
CA GLN A 4 13.82 25.10 -0.70
C GLN A 4 14.58 24.30 -1.76
N GLN A 5 14.31 23.00 -1.87
CA GLN A 5 14.66 22.31 -3.10
C GLN A 5 13.67 22.69 -4.18
N THR A 6 14.15 23.57 -5.02
CA THR A 6 13.48 24.05 -6.22
C THR A 6 13.17 22.88 -7.15
N PHE A 7 11.89 22.64 -7.35
CA PHE A 7 11.40 21.71 -8.35
C PHE A 7 11.71 22.29 -9.74
N GLN A 8 12.77 21.84 -10.39
CA GLN A 8 13.01 22.07 -11.81
C GLN A 8 12.85 20.75 -12.54
N GLY A 9 11.84 20.66 -13.34
CA GLY A 9 11.68 19.54 -14.23
C GLY A 9 10.27 19.33 -14.74
N ALA A 10 9.68 20.34 -15.35
CA ALA A 10 8.59 20.11 -16.29
C ALA A 10 9.18 19.52 -17.56
N GLY A 11 9.34 18.21 -17.61
CA GLY A 11 9.58 17.47 -18.84
C GLY A 11 8.27 17.27 -19.58
N GLU A 12 8.20 17.79 -20.80
CA GLU A 12 7.06 17.71 -21.68
C GLU A 12 6.62 16.28 -21.98
N GLY A 13 5.32 16.00 -21.77
CA GLY A 13 4.54 15.17 -22.67
C GLY A 13 4.93 13.72 -22.88
N SER A 14 4.85 12.94 -21.85
CA SER A 14 4.45 11.53 -21.98
C SER A 14 3.45 11.29 -20.84
N GLY A 15 2.24 10.80 -21.15
CA GLY A 15 1.14 10.69 -20.19
C GLY A 15 1.39 9.78 -18.97
N ALA A 16 2.56 9.88 -18.37
CA ALA A 16 2.97 9.16 -17.21
C ALA A 16 2.61 9.96 -15.95
N VAL A 17 1.87 9.34 -15.05
CA VAL A 17 1.57 9.86 -13.72
C VAL A 17 2.83 9.76 -12.86
N VAL A 18 3.16 10.82 -12.13
CA VAL A 18 4.22 10.80 -11.11
C VAL A 18 3.71 10.07 -9.89
N VAL A 19 4.47 9.08 -9.42
CA VAL A 19 4.14 8.27 -8.24
C VAL A 19 5.05 8.64 -7.09
N ILE A 20 4.46 9.13 -6.01
CA ILE A 20 5.15 9.54 -4.79
C ILE A 20 4.82 8.53 -3.69
N GLY A 21 5.84 7.82 -3.21
CA GLY A 21 5.70 6.94 -2.06
C GLY A 21 5.84 7.72 -0.75
N LEU A 22 4.88 7.55 0.15
CA LEU A 22 4.91 8.13 1.50
C LEU A 22 5.12 7.00 2.52
N THR A 23 6.20 7.06 3.27
CA THR A 23 6.48 6.10 4.33
C THR A 23 6.86 6.83 5.62
N GLY A 24 6.81 6.11 6.73
CA GLY A 24 7.13 6.63 8.05
C GLY A 24 6.35 5.88 9.14
N PRO A 25 6.68 6.10 10.41
CA PRO A 25 6.02 5.42 11.52
C PRO A 25 4.53 5.78 11.65
N ILE A 26 3.79 4.98 12.38
CA ILE A 26 2.37 5.24 12.68
C ILE A 26 2.26 6.58 13.42
N GLY A 27 1.32 7.43 12.98
CA GLY A 27 1.05 8.72 13.62
C GLY A 27 2.02 9.83 13.24
N CYS A 28 2.91 9.65 12.27
CA CYS A 28 3.87 10.67 11.84
C CYS A 28 3.32 11.74 10.89
N GLY A 29 2.08 11.61 10.44
CA GLY A 29 1.43 12.58 9.55
C GLY A 29 1.39 12.19 8.07
N LYS A 30 1.61 10.91 7.71
CA LYS A 30 1.47 10.43 6.33
C LYS A 30 0.12 10.77 5.72
N THR A 31 -0.95 10.54 6.46
CA THR A 31 -2.32 10.84 6.01
C THR A 31 -2.52 12.34 5.79
N THR A 32 -1.94 13.19 6.62
CA THR A 32 -1.98 14.65 6.45
C THR A 32 -1.30 15.07 5.15
N VAL A 33 -0.12 14.53 4.87
CA VAL A 33 0.61 14.80 3.63
C VAL A 33 -0.18 14.28 2.42
N ALA A 34 -0.73 13.07 2.50
CA ALA A 34 -1.56 12.50 1.43
C ALA A 34 -2.80 13.36 1.16
N THR A 35 -3.45 13.90 2.19
CA THR A 35 -4.58 14.81 2.06
C THR A 35 -4.18 16.11 1.36
N MET A 36 -3.03 16.69 1.74
CA MET A 36 -2.51 17.90 1.08
C MET A 36 -2.24 17.65 -0.40
N LEU A 37 -1.67 16.51 -0.76
CA LEU A 37 -1.40 16.14 -2.14
C LEU A 37 -2.71 15.95 -2.93
N ALA A 38 -3.73 15.36 -2.31
CA ALA A 38 -5.05 15.23 -2.93
C ALA A 38 -5.70 16.59 -3.19
N GLU A 39 -5.56 17.55 -2.27
CA GLU A 39 -6.03 18.93 -2.46
C GLU A 39 -5.34 19.65 -3.62
N LEU A 40 -4.11 19.26 -3.95
CA LEU A 40 -3.37 19.75 -5.10
C LEU A 40 -3.76 19.06 -6.43
N GLY A 41 -4.76 18.19 -6.41
CA GLY A 41 -5.30 17.52 -7.60
C GLY A 41 -4.77 16.10 -7.83
N GLY A 42 -3.98 15.55 -6.90
CA GLY A 42 -3.51 14.18 -6.95
C GLY A 42 -4.52 13.17 -6.40
N VAL A 43 -4.17 11.89 -6.52
CA VAL A 43 -4.91 10.76 -5.96
C VAL A 43 -4.06 10.11 -4.87
N SER A 44 -4.70 9.67 -3.80
CA SER A 44 -4.03 8.93 -2.72
C SER A 44 -4.42 7.45 -2.75
N ILE A 45 -3.43 6.59 -2.56
CA ILE A 45 -3.60 5.13 -2.41
C ILE A 45 -3.03 4.74 -1.05
N ASP A 46 -3.87 4.17 -0.19
CA ASP A 46 -3.47 3.60 1.08
C ASP A 46 -3.20 2.10 0.90
N ALA A 47 -1.93 1.71 0.84
CA ALA A 47 -1.53 0.32 0.63
C ALA A 47 -1.92 -0.58 1.81
N ASP A 48 -1.99 -0.06 3.03
CA ASP A 48 -2.42 -0.84 4.19
C ASP A 48 -3.93 -1.15 4.11
N ALA A 49 -4.73 -0.23 3.59
CA ALA A 49 -6.14 -0.47 3.29
C ALA A 49 -6.32 -1.50 2.17
N LEU A 50 -5.48 -1.47 1.14
CA LEU A 50 -5.48 -2.49 0.07
C LEU A 50 -5.10 -3.88 0.60
N ALA A 51 -4.20 -3.96 1.58
CA ALA A 51 -3.87 -5.23 2.22
C ALA A 51 -5.09 -5.85 2.95
N ARG A 52 -5.95 -5.03 3.50
CA ARG A 52 -7.25 -5.50 4.04
C ARG A 52 -8.21 -5.92 2.95
N GLU A 53 -8.25 -5.18 1.86
CA GLU A 53 -9.12 -5.47 0.71
C GLU A 53 -8.81 -6.84 0.09
N VAL A 54 -7.53 -7.21 -0.07
CA VAL A 54 -7.15 -8.51 -0.64
C VAL A 54 -7.44 -9.70 0.28
N THR A 55 -7.84 -9.46 1.51
CA THR A 55 -8.22 -10.50 2.48
C THR A 55 -9.71 -10.44 2.84
N THR A 56 -10.52 -9.80 2.02
CA THR A 56 -11.99 -9.83 2.15
C THR A 56 -12.59 -11.12 1.59
N PRO A 57 -13.80 -11.52 2.02
CA PRO A 57 -14.46 -12.71 1.51
C PRO A 57 -14.56 -12.73 -0.02
N GLY A 58 -14.29 -13.88 -0.63
CA GLY A 58 -14.29 -14.06 -2.08
C GLY A 58 -12.94 -13.82 -2.76
N ARG A 59 -11.95 -13.32 -2.05
CA ARG A 59 -10.61 -13.12 -2.61
C ARG A 59 -9.80 -14.43 -2.61
N PRO A 60 -9.00 -14.68 -3.67
CA PRO A 60 -8.19 -15.90 -3.76
C PRO A 60 -7.12 -16.01 -2.68
N GLU A 61 -6.66 -14.89 -2.13
CA GLU A 61 -5.68 -14.84 -1.04
C GLU A 61 -6.17 -15.58 0.21
N LEU A 62 -7.48 -15.58 0.48
CA LEU A 62 -8.05 -16.30 1.62
C LEU A 62 -7.82 -17.81 1.54
N GLY A 63 -7.89 -18.39 0.33
CA GLY A 63 -7.60 -19.81 0.13
C GLY A 63 -6.15 -20.15 0.48
N ALA A 64 -5.20 -19.32 0.08
CA ALA A 64 -3.79 -19.48 0.41
C ALA A 64 -3.51 -19.28 1.91
N ILE A 65 -4.17 -18.33 2.55
CA ILE A 65 -4.09 -18.12 4.00
C ILE A 65 -4.62 -19.35 4.75
N ARG A 66 -5.76 -19.88 4.33
CA ARG A 66 -6.33 -21.10 4.94
C ARG A 66 -5.40 -22.31 4.79
N ALA A 67 -4.79 -22.47 3.61
CA ALA A 67 -3.84 -23.56 3.37
C ALA A 67 -2.61 -23.46 4.27
N ARG A 68 -2.13 -22.26 4.57
CA ARG A 68 -0.94 -22.03 5.42
C ARG A 68 -1.25 -22.03 6.91
N PHE A 69 -2.33 -21.39 7.32
CA PHE A 69 -2.63 -21.10 8.73
C PHE A 69 -3.77 -21.95 9.30
N GLY A 70 -4.52 -22.65 8.45
CA GLY A 70 -5.63 -23.50 8.87
C GLY A 70 -6.94 -22.74 9.14
N ASP A 71 -7.95 -23.46 9.57
CA ASP A 71 -9.28 -22.91 9.82
C ASP A 71 -9.37 -22.06 11.09
N ALA A 72 -8.41 -22.19 12.00
CA ALA A 72 -8.41 -21.47 13.28
C ALA A 72 -8.31 -19.95 13.13
N VAL A 73 -7.82 -19.46 11.99
CA VAL A 73 -7.74 -18.03 11.69
C VAL A 73 -8.98 -17.49 10.96
N PHE A 74 -10.03 -18.29 10.85
CA PHE A 74 -11.30 -17.89 10.24
C PHE A 74 -12.42 -17.95 11.31
N ASP A 75 -13.36 -17.02 11.19
CA ASP A 75 -14.54 -17.03 12.08
C ASP A 75 -15.62 -18.01 11.57
N GLY A 76 -16.72 -18.10 12.32
CA GLY A 76 -17.85 -18.99 11.99
C GLY A 76 -18.59 -18.65 10.68
N THR A 77 -18.34 -17.47 10.09
CA THR A 77 -18.91 -17.05 8.81
C THR A 77 -17.99 -17.33 7.61
N GLY A 78 -16.78 -17.80 7.87
CA GLY A 78 -15.75 -18.00 6.86
C GLY A 78 -14.91 -16.75 6.53
N ALA A 79 -15.12 -15.66 7.25
CA ALA A 79 -14.31 -14.46 7.14
C ALA A 79 -13.02 -14.60 7.98
N LEU A 80 -11.98 -13.90 7.56
CA LEU A 80 -10.71 -13.90 8.27
C LEU A 80 -10.85 -13.27 9.66
N ASP A 81 -10.43 -14.00 10.69
CA ASP A 81 -10.26 -13.49 12.05
C ASP A 81 -8.88 -12.82 12.14
N ARG A 82 -8.85 -11.51 11.96
CA ARG A 82 -7.60 -10.74 11.91
C ARG A 82 -6.86 -10.74 13.24
N ALA A 83 -7.57 -10.79 14.36
CA ALA A 83 -6.96 -10.87 15.68
C ALA A 83 -6.25 -12.21 15.89
N ALA A 84 -6.88 -13.32 15.50
CA ALA A 84 -6.29 -14.66 15.59
C ALA A 84 -5.05 -14.79 14.72
N LEU A 85 -5.12 -14.34 13.46
CA LEU A 85 -3.98 -14.34 12.55
C LEU A 85 -2.86 -13.39 13.04
N GLY A 86 -3.22 -12.21 13.50
CA GLY A 86 -2.27 -11.25 14.06
C GLY A 86 -1.50 -11.79 15.25
N ALA A 87 -2.15 -12.53 16.14
CA ALA A 87 -1.49 -13.17 17.28
C ALA A 87 -0.43 -14.19 16.85
N ILE A 88 -0.70 -14.94 15.79
CA ILE A 88 0.26 -15.93 15.25
C ILE A 88 1.48 -15.23 14.64
N VAL A 89 1.27 -14.26 13.76
CA VAL A 89 2.37 -13.62 13.03
C VAL A 89 3.16 -12.62 13.87
N PHE A 90 2.58 -12.13 14.95
CA PHE A 90 3.29 -11.28 15.91
C PHE A 90 4.42 -12.03 16.64
N GLU A 91 4.25 -13.31 16.92
CA GLU A 91 5.21 -14.15 17.65
C GLU A 91 6.13 -14.97 16.73
N ASP A 92 5.81 -15.08 15.45
CA ASP A 92 6.52 -15.93 14.49
C ASP A 92 6.86 -15.16 13.21
N GLU A 93 8.14 -14.77 13.09
CA GLU A 93 8.63 -14.02 11.92
C GLU A 93 8.52 -14.81 10.61
N ALA A 94 8.66 -16.13 10.64
CA ALA A 94 8.49 -16.97 9.47
C ALA A 94 7.03 -16.98 9.00
N ALA A 95 6.10 -17.06 9.95
CA ALA A 95 4.67 -16.96 9.66
C ALA A 95 4.31 -15.59 9.07
N LEU A 96 4.88 -14.51 9.61
CA LEU A 96 4.69 -13.16 9.05
C LEU A 96 5.18 -13.06 7.61
N ARG A 97 6.37 -13.59 7.31
CA ARG A 97 6.91 -13.62 5.94
C ARG A 97 6.04 -14.43 4.99
N ASP A 98 5.50 -15.55 5.43
CA ASP A 98 4.60 -16.36 4.62
C ASP A 98 3.29 -15.63 4.32
N LEU A 99 2.73 -14.94 5.31
CA LEU A 99 1.55 -14.11 5.12
C LEU A 99 1.81 -12.96 4.15
N GLU A 100 2.92 -12.26 4.30
CA GLU A 100 3.32 -11.18 3.40
C GLU A 100 3.51 -11.68 1.97
N ALA A 101 4.11 -12.87 1.78
CA ALA A 101 4.26 -13.48 0.47
C ALA A 101 2.92 -13.80 -0.20
N ILE A 102 1.88 -14.08 0.58
CA ILE A 102 0.51 -14.29 0.07
C ILE A 102 -0.15 -12.97 -0.29
N VAL A 103 -0.03 -11.97 0.56
CA VAL A 103 -0.77 -10.70 0.47
C VAL A 103 -0.13 -9.72 -0.51
N HIS A 104 1.18 -9.59 -0.54
CA HIS A 104 1.89 -8.58 -1.34
C HIS A 104 1.59 -8.62 -2.84
N PRO A 105 1.52 -9.79 -3.52
CA PRO A 105 1.16 -9.81 -4.94
C PRO A 105 -0.22 -9.24 -5.23
N GLY A 106 -1.19 -9.50 -4.37
CA GLY A 106 -2.55 -8.97 -4.49
C GLY A 106 -2.59 -7.45 -4.28
N VAL A 107 -1.86 -6.95 -3.30
CA VAL A 107 -1.71 -5.50 -3.06
C VAL A 107 -1.06 -4.82 -4.26
N ARG A 108 0.02 -5.37 -4.78
CA ARG A 108 0.68 -4.82 -5.97
C ARG A 108 -0.25 -4.77 -7.18
N ALA A 109 -1.05 -5.80 -7.40
CA ALA A 109 -2.02 -5.82 -8.49
C ALA A 109 -3.06 -4.72 -8.33
N LEU A 110 -3.56 -4.47 -7.11
CA LEU A 110 -4.50 -3.38 -6.85
C LEU A 110 -3.85 -2.00 -7.01
N VAL A 111 -2.60 -1.83 -6.57
CA VAL A 111 -1.85 -0.59 -6.79
C VAL A 111 -1.72 -0.32 -8.30
N GLU A 112 -1.34 -1.31 -9.10
CA GLU A 112 -1.24 -1.15 -10.55
C GLU A 112 -2.58 -0.79 -11.21
N GLN A 113 -3.68 -1.37 -10.76
CA GLN A 113 -5.03 -0.99 -11.23
C GLN A 113 -5.34 0.48 -10.91
N ARG A 114 -5.05 0.92 -9.69
CA ARG A 114 -5.29 2.32 -9.27
C ARG A 114 -4.40 3.30 -10.04
N LEU A 115 -3.15 2.94 -10.30
CA LEU A 115 -2.24 3.74 -11.12
C LEU A 115 -2.74 3.84 -12.56
N ALA A 116 -3.21 2.74 -13.15
CA ALA A 116 -3.78 2.75 -14.49
C ALA A 116 -5.04 3.62 -14.59
N MET A 117 -5.88 3.62 -13.56
CA MET A 117 -7.04 4.51 -13.47
C MET A 117 -6.62 5.98 -13.41
N ALA A 118 -5.61 6.31 -12.62
CA ALA A 118 -5.08 7.67 -12.51
C ALA A 118 -4.53 8.18 -13.85
N VAL A 119 -3.83 7.32 -14.59
CA VAL A 119 -3.35 7.66 -15.95
C VAL A 119 -4.52 7.96 -16.89
N ARG A 120 -5.57 7.12 -16.88
CA ARG A 120 -6.76 7.34 -17.72
C ARG A 120 -7.51 8.61 -17.36
N ASP A 121 -7.58 8.94 -16.09
CA ASP A 121 -8.29 10.11 -15.57
C ASP A 121 -7.48 11.40 -15.74
N GLY A 122 -6.22 11.30 -16.16
CA GLY A 122 -5.32 12.44 -16.34
C GLY A 122 -4.86 13.07 -15.04
N ASP A 123 -4.83 12.31 -13.95
CA ASP A 123 -4.35 12.80 -12.65
C ASP A 123 -2.86 13.17 -12.74
N PRO A 124 -2.43 14.31 -12.16
CA PRO A 124 -1.05 14.75 -12.29
C PRO A 124 -0.06 13.91 -11.51
N PHE A 125 -0.47 13.37 -10.36
CA PHE A 125 0.35 12.50 -9.53
C PHE A 125 -0.51 11.61 -8.63
N VAL A 126 0.11 10.55 -8.13
CA VAL A 126 -0.47 9.62 -7.17
C VAL A 126 0.44 9.50 -5.97
N ALA A 127 -0.10 9.64 -4.78
CA ALA A 127 0.58 9.37 -3.53
C ALA A 127 0.22 7.95 -3.07
N VAL A 128 1.23 7.10 -2.87
CA VAL A 128 1.08 5.76 -2.30
C VAL A 128 1.61 5.78 -0.88
N GLU A 129 0.73 5.63 0.11
CA GLU A 129 1.14 5.59 1.51
C GLU A 129 1.20 4.16 2.04
N ALA A 130 2.28 3.81 2.72
CA ALA A 130 2.46 2.53 3.39
C ALA A 130 3.49 2.63 4.50
N ILE A 131 3.23 1.95 5.63
CA ILE A 131 4.19 1.88 6.75
C ILE A 131 5.46 1.15 6.31
N LYS A 132 5.32 0.05 5.56
CA LYS A 132 6.41 -0.78 5.04
C LYS A 132 6.57 -0.63 3.52
N LEU A 133 6.68 0.61 3.04
CA LEU A 133 6.75 0.89 1.61
C LEU A 133 7.98 0.24 0.96
N VAL A 134 9.13 0.38 1.57
CA VAL A 134 10.41 -0.16 1.05
C VAL A 134 10.46 -1.66 1.21
N GLU A 135 10.19 -2.17 2.40
CA GLU A 135 10.25 -3.60 2.73
C GLU A 135 9.20 -4.41 1.94
N GLY A 136 8.05 -3.82 1.67
CA GLY A 136 6.99 -4.42 0.86
C GLY A 136 7.24 -4.39 -0.65
N GLY A 137 8.31 -3.75 -1.10
CA GLY A 137 8.70 -3.65 -2.51
C GLY A 137 7.93 -2.62 -3.32
N LEU A 138 7.04 -1.84 -2.72
CA LEU A 138 6.28 -0.80 -3.43
C LEU A 138 7.14 0.41 -3.80
N ALA A 139 8.25 0.64 -3.09
CA ALA A 139 9.15 1.75 -3.36
C ALA A 139 9.73 1.68 -4.79
N THR A 140 9.92 0.49 -5.34
CA THR A 140 10.43 0.31 -6.71
C THR A 140 9.45 0.83 -7.77
N ARG A 141 8.17 0.98 -7.41
CA ARG A 141 7.11 1.50 -8.30
C ARG A 141 6.97 3.01 -8.21
N CYS A 142 7.61 3.65 -7.24
CA CYS A 142 7.53 5.08 -7.00
C CYS A 142 8.64 5.82 -7.73
N ASP A 143 8.32 6.99 -8.27
CA ASP A 143 9.32 7.91 -8.85
C ASP A 143 10.12 8.60 -7.74
N GLU A 144 9.46 8.91 -6.63
CA GLU A 144 10.06 9.46 -5.42
C GLU A 144 9.52 8.77 -4.18
N VAL A 145 10.32 8.71 -3.13
CA VAL A 145 9.91 8.21 -1.81
C VAL A 145 10.18 9.29 -0.77
N TRP A 146 9.14 9.68 -0.05
CA TRP A 146 9.22 10.67 1.01
C TRP A 146 9.08 9.99 2.37
N LEU A 147 10.10 10.15 3.20
CA LEU A 147 10.05 9.74 4.59
C LEU A 147 9.42 10.87 5.42
N ILE A 148 8.32 10.56 6.08
CA ILE A 148 7.63 11.48 6.98
C ILE A 148 8.03 11.13 8.41
N GLU A 149 8.55 12.10 9.12
CA GLU A 149 9.01 11.96 10.50
C GLU A 149 8.20 12.83 11.48
#